data_a23c7d9519a94c7c943cdc8caa9c4bfc
#
_entry.id   a23c7d9519a94c7c943cdc8caa9c4bfc
#
_cell.length_a   1.000
_cell.length_b   1.000
_cell.length_c   1.000
_cell.angle_alpha   90.00
_cell.angle_beta   90.00
_cell.angle_gamma   90.00
#
_symmetry.space_group_name_H-M   'P 1'
#
loop_
_entity.id
_entity.type
_entity.pdbx_description
1 polymer ?
#
loop_
_entity_poly.entity_id
_entity_poly.type
_entity_poly.pdbx_seq_one_letter_code
_entity_poly.pdbx_strand_id
1 'polypeptide(L)'
;SVIGQTASIVISIIASCITLLYTFFILLDYEVLTNNWIKIFPKNARPFWAGLAQDVERELNNYIRGQGLVSLCMGVLFCIGFTIIDFPMAIGLGILIGILNLVPYLHTFALVPTAFLALLKAADTGQNFWIIFGSALAVFAIAQALMDMVITPKIMGKAMGLNPAILLLSLSVWGALLGFIGLIIALPLTTLIIAYWQRYVTKDIDKDGIEVLSTLTEDAKETKE
;
A
#
# COMPACT_ATOMS: atom_id res chain seq x y z
N SER A 1 1.06 22.17 33.80
CA SER A 1 1.71 23.45 34.12
C SER A 1 2.30 24.04 32.84
N VAL A 2 2.29 25.36 32.71
CA VAL A 2 2.80 26.09 31.52
C VAL A 2 4.26 25.69 31.22
N ILE A 3 5.06 25.47 32.24
CA ILE A 3 6.48 25.05 32.15
C ILE A 3 6.62 23.70 31.42
N GLY A 4 5.74 22.73 31.70
CA GLY A 4 5.77 21.43 31.03
C GLY A 4 5.40 21.51 29.54
N GLN A 5 4.46 22.37 29.20
CA GLN A 5 4.08 22.59 27.78
C GLN A 5 5.19 23.30 27.00
N THR A 6 5.84 24.30 27.59
CA THR A 6 6.97 25.00 26.98
C THR A 6 8.17 24.07 26.76
N ALA A 7 8.49 23.23 27.74
CA ALA A 7 9.56 22.22 27.63
C ALA A 7 9.25 21.22 26.49
N SER A 8 8.00 20.74 26.39
CA SER A 8 7.57 19.83 25.35
C SER A 8 7.70 20.44 23.94
N ILE A 9 7.34 21.71 23.79
CA ILE A 9 7.49 22.43 22.49
C ILE A 9 8.97 22.56 22.11
N VAL A 10 9.82 22.96 23.06
CA VAL A 10 11.27 23.08 22.83
C VAL A 10 11.90 21.75 22.40
N ILE A 11 11.56 20.66 23.11
CA ILE A 11 12.02 19.32 22.77
C ILE A 11 11.55 18.90 21.39
N SER A 12 10.29 19.18 21.02
CA SER A 12 9.74 18.88 19.69
C SER A 12 10.46 19.65 18.57
N ILE A 13 10.80 20.92 18.79
CA ILE A 13 11.56 21.72 17.83
C ILE A 13 12.96 21.15 17.67
N ILE A 14 13.65 20.83 18.76
CA ILE A 14 14.99 20.23 18.72
C ILE A 14 14.96 18.88 17.98
N ALA A 15 14.00 18.02 18.30
CA ALA A 15 13.82 16.74 17.64
C ALA A 15 13.58 16.90 16.13
N SER A 16 12.76 17.89 15.73
CA SER A 16 12.51 18.20 14.32
C SER A 16 13.78 18.70 13.61
N CYS A 17 14.56 19.56 14.24
CA CYS A 17 15.83 20.03 13.69
C CYS A 17 16.83 18.88 13.53
N ILE A 18 16.94 18.00 14.51
CA ILE A 18 17.81 16.81 14.46
C ILE A 18 17.37 15.89 13.31
N THR A 19 16.06 15.65 13.16
CA THR A 19 15.51 14.82 12.08
C THR A 19 15.84 15.40 10.70
N LEU A 20 15.66 16.72 10.52
CA LEU A 20 16.01 17.40 9.27
C LEU A 20 17.51 17.29 8.98
N LEU A 21 18.34 17.44 10.00
CA LEU A 21 19.79 17.34 9.89
C LEU A 21 20.24 15.93 9.50
N TYR A 22 19.67 14.88 10.13
CA TYR A 22 19.90 13.49 9.71
C TYR A 22 19.44 13.24 8.27
N THR A 23 18.25 13.71 7.90
CA THR A 23 17.75 13.58 6.54
C THR A 23 18.69 14.22 5.53
N PHE A 24 19.20 15.42 5.83
CA PHE A 24 20.14 16.14 4.98
C PHE A 24 21.45 15.35 4.79
N PHE A 25 22.06 14.84 5.87
CA PHE A 25 23.29 14.05 5.78
C PHE A 25 23.09 12.72 5.07
N ILE A 26 21.97 12.02 5.31
CA ILE A 26 21.63 10.79 4.59
C ILE A 26 21.50 11.06 3.09
N LEU A 27 20.90 12.18 2.70
CA LEU A 27 20.77 12.55 1.28
C LEU A 27 22.10 12.93 0.66
N LEU A 28 23.02 13.60 1.39
CA LEU A 28 24.36 13.91 0.91
C LEU A 28 25.19 12.65 0.66
N ASP A 29 25.12 11.68 1.57
CA ASP A 29 25.88 10.44 1.50
C ASP A 29 25.10 9.30 0.84
N TYR A 30 23.96 9.58 0.21
CA TYR A 30 23.07 8.58 -0.37
C TYR A 30 23.78 7.61 -1.32
N GLU A 31 24.61 8.13 -2.24
CA GLU A 31 25.34 7.31 -3.18
C GLU A 31 26.38 6.41 -2.49
N VAL A 32 27.05 6.91 -1.46
CA VAL A 32 28.03 6.15 -0.70
C VAL A 32 27.37 5.04 0.09
N LEU A 33 26.24 5.33 0.71
CA LEU A 33 25.45 4.37 1.48
C LEU A 33 24.86 3.28 0.57
N THR A 34 24.27 3.67 -0.56
CA THR A 34 23.62 2.73 -1.49
C THR A 34 24.61 1.87 -2.27
N ASN A 35 25.80 2.34 -2.55
CA ASN A 35 26.82 1.55 -3.27
C ASN A 35 27.65 0.62 -2.36
N ASN A 36 27.76 0.93 -1.07
CA ASN A 36 28.66 0.22 -0.17
C ASN A 36 27.96 -0.79 0.77
N TRP A 37 26.64 -0.71 0.97
CA TRP A 37 25.93 -1.61 1.89
C TRP A 37 26.09 -3.11 1.55
N ILE A 38 26.17 -3.45 0.25
CA ILE A 38 26.37 -4.82 -0.22
C ILE A 38 27.71 -5.40 0.26
N LYS A 39 28.71 -4.55 0.53
CA LYS A 39 30.04 -4.99 1.00
C LYS A 39 30.01 -5.56 2.42
N ILE A 40 28.97 -5.28 3.20
CA ILE A 40 28.74 -5.83 4.55
C ILE A 40 28.52 -7.35 4.49
N PHE A 41 27.95 -7.85 3.38
CA PHE A 41 27.64 -9.27 3.23
C PHE A 41 28.83 -10.09 2.72
N PRO A 42 28.90 -11.40 3.10
CA PRO A 42 29.93 -12.32 2.57
C PRO A 42 29.90 -12.37 1.04
N LYS A 43 31.04 -12.52 0.41
CA LYS A 43 31.21 -12.51 -1.06
C LYS A 43 30.20 -13.42 -1.79
N ASN A 44 29.93 -14.60 -1.24
CA ASN A 44 29.04 -15.61 -1.83
C ASN A 44 27.56 -15.21 -1.76
N ALA A 45 27.15 -14.39 -0.78
CA ALA A 45 25.78 -13.95 -0.60
C ALA A 45 25.46 -12.61 -1.31
N ARG A 46 26.51 -11.87 -1.74
CA ARG A 46 26.32 -10.55 -2.38
C ARG A 46 25.43 -10.55 -3.60
N PRO A 47 25.54 -11.52 -4.54
CA PRO A 47 24.67 -11.54 -5.72
C PRO A 47 23.19 -11.68 -5.36
N PHE A 48 22.88 -12.50 -4.34
CA PHE A 48 21.51 -12.67 -3.84
C PHE A 48 20.96 -11.37 -3.26
N TRP A 49 21.71 -10.72 -2.35
CA TRP A 49 21.27 -9.49 -1.70
C TRP A 49 21.19 -8.31 -2.67
N ALA A 50 22.08 -8.24 -3.66
CA ALA A 50 22.02 -7.24 -4.72
C ALA A 50 20.77 -7.42 -5.58
N GLY A 51 20.45 -8.66 -5.98
CA GLY A 51 19.28 -8.98 -6.74
C GLY A 51 17.98 -8.66 -5.97
N LEU A 52 17.93 -9.05 -4.69
CA LEU A 52 16.81 -8.76 -3.82
C LEU A 52 16.56 -7.24 -3.69
N ALA A 53 17.62 -6.46 -3.44
CA ALA A 53 17.50 -5.01 -3.33
C ALA A 53 16.99 -4.37 -4.63
N GLN A 54 17.49 -4.82 -5.77
CA GLN A 54 17.06 -4.31 -7.07
C GLN A 54 15.61 -4.67 -7.37
N ASP A 55 15.16 -5.88 -6.99
CA ASP A 55 13.77 -6.29 -7.13
C ASP A 55 12.86 -5.46 -6.21
N VAL A 56 13.27 -5.24 -4.94
CA VAL A 56 12.55 -4.38 -3.99
C VAL A 56 12.42 -2.96 -4.54
N GLU A 57 13.51 -2.36 -5.00
CA GLU A 57 13.52 -1.00 -5.55
C GLU A 57 12.59 -0.89 -6.75
N ARG A 58 12.67 -1.84 -7.68
CA ARG A 58 11.83 -1.86 -8.89
C ARG A 58 10.35 -1.99 -8.55
N GLU A 59 10.00 -2.93 -7.67
CA GLU A 59 8.61 -3.17 -7.27
C GLU A 59 8.03 -1.99 -6.48
N LEU A 60 8.81 -1.41 -5.56
CA LEU A 60 8.40 -0.22 -4.82
C LEU A 60 8.17 0.98 -5.76
N ASN A 61 9.09 1.25 -6.68
CA ASN A 61 8.96 2.35 -7.63
C ASN A 61 7.74 2.18 -8.53
N ASN A 62 7.53 0.99 -9.06
CA ASN A 62 6.37 0.69 -9.90
C ASN A 62 5.07 0.83 -9.15
N TYR A 63 5.02 0.31 -7.91
CA TYR A 63 3.85 0.39 -7.06
C TYR A 63 3.52 1.84 -6.66
N ILE A 64 4.49 2.59 -6.16
CA ILE A 64 4.27 3.98 -5.71
C ILE A 64 3.77 4.85 -6.86
N ARG A 65 4.35 4.71 -8.06
CA ARG A 65 3.88 5.42 -9.25
C ARG A 65 2.46 5.01 -9.64
N GLY A 66 2.19 3.71 -9.67
CA GLY A 66 0.87 3.19 -9.99
C GLY A 66 -0.18 3.62 -8.97
N GLN A 67 0.09 3.43 -7.67
CA GLN A 67 -0.82 3.79 -6.59
C GLN A 67 -1.05 5.31 -6.51
N GLY A 68 -0.01 6.11 -6.74
CA GLY A 68 -0.15 7.57 -6.81
C GLY A 68 -1.10 8.00 -7.94
N LEU A 69 -0.99 7.38 -9.12
CA LEU A 69 -1.87 7.67 -10.25
C LEU A 69 -3.31 7.18 -9.99
N VAL A 70 -3.47 5.98 -9.41
CA VAL A 70 -4.78 5.45 -8.98
C VAL A 70 -5.43 6.38 -7.97
N SER A 71 -4.69 6.86 -6.98
CA SER A 71 -5.17 7.78 -5.95
C SER A 71 -5.57 9.14 -6.52
N LEU A 72 -4.80 9.65 -7.47
CA LEU A 72 -5.13 10.89 -8.18
C LEU A 72 -6.43 10.73 -8.98
N CYS A 73 -6.58 9.65 -9.75
CA CYS A 73 -7.80 9.36 -10.49
C CYS A 73 -9.01 9.23 -9.55
N MET A 74 -8.84 8.55 -8.41
CA MET A 74 -9.87 8.41 -7.37
C MET A 74 -10.31 9.78 -6.86
N GLY A 75 -9.35 10.64 -6.47
CA GLY A 75 -9.64 11.99 -6.00
C GLY A 75 -10.40 12.82 -7.03
N VAL A 76 -9.99 12.78 -8.29
CA VAL A 76 -10.66 13.49 -9.39
C VAL A 76 -12.09 12.97 -9.60
N LEU A 77 -12.30 11.65 -9.60
CA LEU A 77 -13.63 11.05 -9.76
C LEU A 77 -14.57 11.47 -8.62
N PHE A 78 -14.08 11.49 -7.38
CA PHE A 78 -14.90 11.94 -6.24
C PHE A 78 -15.15 13.44 -6.28
N CYS A 79 -14.18 14.27 -6.66
CA CYS A 79 -14.42 15.71 -6.85
C CYS A 79 -15.53 15.95 -7.89
N ILE A 80 -15.48 15.26 -9.03
CA ILE A 80 -16.51 15.39 -10.08
C ILE A 80 -17.84 14.85 -9.57
N GLY A 81 -17.89 13.64 -9.01
CA GLY A 81 -19.12 13.02 -8.56
C GLY A 81 -19.83 13.82 -7.48
N PHE A 82 -19.11 14.32 -6.48
CA PHE A 82 -19.68 15.15 -5.42
C PHE A 82 -20.11 16.54 -5.92
N THR A 83 -19.40 17.11 -6.90
CA THR A 83 -19.80 18.37 -7.51
C THR A 83 -21.11 18.21 -8.31
N ILE A 84 -21.29 17.09 -9.03
CA ILE A 84 -22.52 16.81 -9.79
C ILE A 84 -23.76 16.74 -8.89
N ILE A 85 -23.62 16.17 -7.68
CA ILE A 85 -24.73 16.08 -6.71
C ILE A 85 -24.81 17.28 -5.76
N ASP A 86 -24.03 18.34 -6.06
CA ASP A 86 -23.95 19.54 -5.22
C ASP A 86 -23.68 19.22 -3.74
N PHE A 87 -22.74 18.30 -3.49
CA PHE A 87 -22.38 17.87 -2.14
C PHE A 87 -21.52 18.92 -1.43
N PRO A 88 -21.71 19.17 -0.12
CA PRO A 88 -20.91 20.15 0.60
C PRO A 88 -19.43 19.76 0.63
N MET A 89 -18.55 20.74 0.45
CA MET A 89 -17.10 20.53 0.38
C MET A 89 -16.65 19.47 -0.66
N ALA A 90 -17.37 19.37 -1.80
CA ALA A 90 -17.13 18.36 -2.84
C ALA A 90 -15.65 18.20 -3.22
N ILE A 91 -14.95 19.30 -3.49
CA ILE A 91 -13.54 19.29 -3.87
C ILE A 91 -12.66 18.87 -2.69
N GLY A 92 -12.89 19.43 -1.50
CA GLY A 92 -12.11 19.11 -0.30
C GLY A 92 -12.24 17.64 0.10
N LEU A 93 -13.48 17.10 0.06
CA LEU A 93 -13.74 15.69 0.35
C LEU A 93 -13.14 14.77 -0.71
N GLY A 94 -13.23 15.12 -2.00
CA GLY A 94 -12.63 14.36 -3.08
C GLY A 94 -11.10 14.30 -2.97
N ILE A 95 -10.44 15.41 -2.66
CA ILE A 95 -8.99 15.43 -2.41
C ILE A 95 -8.63 14.57 -1.19
N LEU A 96 -9.38 14.67 -0.09
CA LEU A 96 -9.18 13.84 1.09
C LEU A 96 -9.28 12.36 0.75
N ILE A 97 -10.28 11.95 -0.02
CA ILE A 97 -10.48 10.57 -0.47
C ILE A 97 -9.30 10.11 -1.34
N GLY A 98 -8.83 10.95 -2.26
CA GLY A 98 -7.66 10.69 -3.08
C GLY A 98 -6.40 10.46 -2.23
N ILE A 99 -6.16 11.29 -1.22
CA ILE A 99 -5.02 11.14 -0.29
C ILE A 99 -5.15 9.85 0.53
N LEU A 100 -6.32 9.58 1.09
CA LEU A 100 -6.58 8.36 1.85
C LEU A 100 -6.37 7.10 0.99
N ASN A 101 -6.67 7.17 -0.29
CA ASN A 101 -6.51 6.06 -1.22
C ASN A 101 -5.03 5.69 -1.52
N LEU A 102 -4.05 6.48 -1.07
CA LEU A 102 -2.64 6.06 -1.08
C LEU A 102 -2.42 4.78 -0.30
N VAL A 103 -3.22 4.53 0.71
CA VAL A 103 -3.31 3.25 1.41
C VAL A 103 -4.57 2.53 0.93
N PRO A 104 -4.45 1.29 0.41
CA PRO A 104 -5.60 0.54 -0.08
C PRO A 104 -6.73 0.45 0.97
N TYR A 105 -7.97 0.64 0.55
CA TYR A 105 -9.20 0.62 1.37
C TYR A 105 -9.33 1.73 2.42
N LEU A 106 -8.30 2.54 2.68
CA LEU A 106 -8.36 3.58 3.69
C LEU A 106 -9.36 4.69 3.33
N HIS A 107 -9.61 4.90 2.04
CA HIS A 107 -10.64 5.86 1.56
C HIS A 107 -12.06 5.54 2.06
N THR A 108 -12.34 4.30 2.47
CA THR A 108 -13.64 3.91 3.05
C THR A 108 -13.91 4.67 4.37
N PHE A 109 -12.88 5.06 5.11
CA PHE A 109 -13.05 5.89 6.31
C PHE A 109 -13.60 7.29 6.00
N ALA A 110 -13.49 7.75 4.75
CA ALA A 110 -14.10 9.02 4.33
C ALA A 110 -15.64 8.97 4.35
N LEU A 111 -16.26 7.80 4.47
CA LEU A 111 -17.70 7.69 4.70
C LEU A 111 -18.14 8.39 5.99
N VAL A 112 -17.28 8.43 7.02
CA VAL A 112 -17.57 9.10 8.28
C VAL A 112 -17.74 10.62 8.09
N PRO A 113 -16.75 11.37 7.57
CA PRO A 113 -16.96 12.79 7.27
C PRO A 113 -18.03 13.03 6.20
N THR A 114 -18.23 12.12 5.25
CA THR A 114 -19.33 12.22 4.27
C THR A 114 -20.69 12.15 4.95
N ALA A 115 -20.91 11.23 5.88
CA ALA A 115 -22.16 11.14 6.63
C ALA A 115 -22.41 12.41 7.48
N PHE A 116 -21.34 12.92 8.11
CA PHE A 116 -21.43 14.17 8.88
C PHE A 116 -21.79 15.38 8.01
N LEU A 117 -21.15 15.53 6.85
CA LEU A 117 -21.46 16.60 5.90
C LEU A 117 -22.89 16.47 5.30
N ALA A 118 -23.35 15.24 5.07
CA ALA A 118 -24.72 15.00 4.63
C ALA A 118 -25.74 15.42 5.70
N LEU A 119 -25.44 15.18 6.98
CA LEU A 119 -26.28 15.61 8.10
C LEU A 119 -26.34 17.14 8.20
N LEU A 120 -25.18 17.81 8.05
CA LEU A 120 -25.13 19.27 8.04
C LEU A 120 -25.94 19.86 6.88
N LYS A 121 -25.80 19.32 5.66
CA LYS A 121 -26.58 19.75 4.50
C LYS A 121 -28.07 19.53 4.71
N ALA A 122 -28.47 18.40 5.29
CA ALA A 122 -29.89 18.12 5.60
C ALA A 122 -30.46 19.14 6.59
N ALA A 123 -29.68 19.49 7.63
CA ALA A 123 -30.10 20.49 8.62
C ALA A 123 -30.20 21.89 8.03
N ASP A 124 -29.34 22.29 7.13
CA ASP A 124 -29.28 23.60 6.50
C ASP A 124 -30.38 23.76 5.42
N THR A 125 -30.59 22.73 4.60
CA THR A 125 -31.52 22.79 3.46
C THR A 125 -32.93 22.28 3.76
N GLY A 126 -33.16 21.64 4.91
CA GLY A 126 -34.42 20.96 5.24
C GLY A 126 -34.70 19.70 4.41
N GLN A 127 -33.73 19.23 3.60
CA GLN A 127 -33.85 18.02 2.80
C GLN A 127 -33.70 16.78 3.66
N ASN A 128 -34.22 15.65 3.16
CA ASN A 128 -34.09 14.38 3.85
C ASN A 128 -32.62 13.89 3.83
N PHE A 129 -32.05 13.64 5.02
CA PHE A 129 -30.73 13.13 5.18
C PHE A 129 -30.46 11.88 4.33
N TRP A 130 -31.37 10.93 4.26
CA TRP A 130 -31.20 9.67 3.52
C TRP A 130 -31.10 9.86 2.01
N ILE A 131 -31.73 10.92 1.47
CA ILE A 131 -31.59 11.26 0.04
C ILE A 131 -30.20 11.81 -0.23
N ILE A 132 -29.72 12.73 0.60
CA ILE A 132 -28.39 13.35 0.47
C ILE A 132 -27.30 12.30 0.67
N PHE A 133 -27.38 11.51 1.73
CA PHE A 133 -26.40 10.48 2.03
C PHE A 133 -26.45 9.33 1.01
N GLY A 134 -27.65 8.93 0.58
CA GLY A 134 -27.83 7.93 -0.47
C GLY A 134 -27.22 8.34 -1.82
N SER A 135 -27.36 9.62 -2.20
CA SER A 135 -26.71 10.15 -3.40
C SER A 135 -25.17 10.13 -3.28
N ALA A 136 -24.62 10.45 -2.10
CA ALA A 136 -23.20 10.32 -1.84
C ALA A 136 -22.73 8.86 -1.91
N LEU A 137 -23.47 7.92 -1.33
CA LEU A 137 -23.18 6.49 -1.44
C LEU A 137 -23.21 5.99 -2.91
N ALA A 138 -24.12 6.52 -3.73
CA ALA A 138 -24.14 6.22 -5.16
C ALA A 138 -22.86 6.69 -5.86
N VAL A 139 -22.34 7.88 -5.51
CA VAL A 139 -21.04 8.36 -6.00
C VAL A 139 -19.91 7.40 -5.58
N PHE A 140 -19.88 6.97 -4.30
CA PHE A 140 -18.90 5.98 -3.84
C PHE A 140 -18.99 4.69 -4.64
N ALA A 141 -20.19 4.13 -4.84
CA ALA A 141 -20.38 2.88 -5.57
C ALA A 141 -19.95 2.99 -7.04
N ILE A 142 -20.32 4.07 -7.72
CA ILE A 142 -19.95 4.30 -9.13
C ILE A 142 -18.45 4.53 -9.27
N ALA A 143 -17.86 5.39 -8.43
CA ALA A 143 -16.43 5.64 -8.44
C ALA A 143 -15.65 4.36 -8.15
N GLN A 144 -16.05 3.58 -7.15
CA GLN A 144 -15.41 2.31 -6.83
C GLN A 144 -15.51 1.31 -7.98
N ALA A 145 -16.68 1.15 -8.60
CA ALA A 145 -16.85 0.26 -9.75
C ALA A 145 -15.95 0.66 -10.93
N LEU A 146 -15.84 1.96 -11.23
CA LEU A 146 -14.95 2.46 -12.28
C LEU A 146 -13.48 2.21 -11.95
N MET A 147 -13.10 2.40 -10.68
CA MET A 147 -11.74 2.14 -10.21
C MET A 147 -11.39 0.66 -10.34
N ASP A 148 -12.22 -0.24 -9.82
CA ASP A 148 -11.92 -1.67 -9.74
C ASP A 148 -12.01 -2.37 -11.11
N MET A 149 -12.96 -1.96 -11.96
CA MET A 149 -13.17 -2.61 -13.25
C MET A 149 -12.27 -2.06 -14.37
N VAL A 150 -11.89 -0.77 -14.30
CA VAL A 150 -11.25 -0.10 -15.44
C VAL A 150 -9.91 0.52 -15.07
N ILE A 151 -9.87 1.40 -14.06
CA ILE A 151 -8.73 2.27 -13.82
C ILE A 151 -7.58 1.48 -13.16
N THR A 152 -7.87 0.79 -12.08
CA THR A 152 -6.86 0.02 -11.34
C THR A 152 -6.23 -1.09 -12.20
N PRO A 153 -6.99 -1.92 -12.94
CA PRO A 153 -6.38 -2.93 -13.82
C PRO A 153 -5.54 -2.34 -14.95
N LYS A 154 -5.92 -1.17 -15.48
CA LYS A 154 -5.14 -0.50 -16.54
C LYS A 154 -3.84 0.12 -16.04
N ILE A 155 -3.83 0.65 -14.82
CA ILE A 155 -2.66 1.34 -14.25
C ILE A 155 -1.71 0.33 -13.60
N MET A 156 -2.22 -0.57 -12.78
CA MET A 156 -1.43 -1.51 -11.96
C MET A 156 -1.32 -2.92 -12.55
N GLY A 157 -2.09 -3.23 -13.60
CA GLY A 157 -2.10 -4.54 -14.23
C GLY A 157 -2.51 -5.65 -13.26
N LYS A 158 -1.87 -6.83 -13.39
CA LYS A 158 -2.17 -8.02 -12.55
C LYS A 158 -1.57 -7.96 -11.14
N ALA A 159 -0.92 -6.87 -10.76
CA ALA A 159 -0.24 -6.74 -9.46
C ALA A 159 -1.18 -6.80 -8.25
N MET A 160 -2.50 -6.70 -8.47
CA MET A 160 -3.52 -6.76 -7.41
C MET A 160 -4.21 -8.13 -7.24
N GLY A 161 -3.60 -9.22 -7.69
CA GLY A 161 -4.17 -10.57 -7.58
C GLY A 161 -4.14 -11.20 -6.17
N LEU A 162 -3.86 -10.43 -5.13
CA LEU A 162 -3.86 -10.93 -3.76
C LEU A 162 -5.28 -11.08 -3.21
N ASN A 163 -5.50 -12.18 -2.47
CA ASN A 163 -6.73 -12.36 -1.73
C ASN A 163 -6.92 -11.20 -0.72
N PRO A 164 -8.13 -10.62 -0.59
CA PRO A 164 -8.41 -9.54 0.37
C PRO A 164 -7.95 -9.82 1.80
N ALA A 165 -8.01 -11.08 2.24
CA ALA A 165 -7.52 -11.47 3.57
C ALA A 165 -6.00 -11.29 3.71
N ILE A 166 -5.23 -11.67 2.68
CA ILE A 166 -3.76 -11.48 2.66
C ILE A 166 -3.43 -9.99 2.64
N LEU A 167 -4.22 -9.20 1.92
CA LEU A 167 -4.04 -7.76 1.85
C LEU A 167 -4.26 -7.10 3.21
N LEU A 168 -5.35 -7.41 3.91
CA LEU A 168 -5.62 -6.90 5.26
C LEU A 168 -4.56 -7.35 6.26
N LEU A 169 -4.11 -8.60 6.16
CA LEU A 169 -3.01 -9.11 6.99
C LEU A 169 -1.72 -8.34 6.74
N SER A 170 -1.38 -8.10 5.46
CA SER A 170 -0.18 -7.35 5.09
C SER A 170 -0.22 -5.91 5.62
N LEU A 171 -1.35 -5.23 5.46
CA LEU A 171 -1.54 -3.89 6.03
C LEU A 171 -1.36 -3.89 7.55
N SER A 172 -1.91 -4.90 8.25
CA SER A 172 -1.77 -5.02 9.71
C SER A 172 -0.33 -5.24 10.13
N VAL A 173 0.38 -6.16 9.47
CA VAL A 173 1.78 -6.50 9.80
C VAL A 173 2.71 -5.33 9.49
N TRP A 174 2.69 -4.83 8.25
CA TRP A 174 3.57 -3.75 7.83
C TRP A 174 3.23 -2.42 8.47
N GLY A 175 1.94 -2.17 8.73
CA GLY A 175 1.49 -1.01 9.49
C GLY A 175 1.99 -1.03 10.94
N ALA A 176 1.99 -2.18 11.60
CA ALA A 176 2.54 -2.33 12.96
C ALA A 176 4.07 -2.17 12.99
N LEU A 177 4.79 -2.67 11.98
CA LEU A 177 6.25 -2.63 11.92
C LEU A 177 6.82 -1.27 11.50
N LEU A 178 6.23 -0.63 10.49
CA LEU A 178 6.76 0.57 9.84
C LEU A 178 5.82 1.78 9.93
N GLY A 179 4.70 1.66 10.65
CA GLY A 179 3.72 2.73 10.78
C GLY A 179 3.06 3.10 9.45
N PHE A 180 2.81 4.39 9.23
CA PHE A 180 2.11 4.88 8.04
C PHE A 180 2.82 4.53 6.72
N ILE A 181 4.15 4.58 6.69
CA ILE A 181 4.95 4.17 5.53
C ILE A 181 4.72 2.69 5.24
N GLY A 182 4.68 1.85 6.29
CA GLY A 182 4.38 0.43 6.16
C GLY A 182 3.03 0.14 5.52
N LEU A 183 2.01 0.93 5.83
CA LEU A 183 0.69 0.80 5.19
C LEU A 183 0.75 1.10 3.69
N ILE A 184 1.52 2.10 3.27
CA ILE A 184 1.67 2.45 1.86
C ILE A 184 2.40 1.35 1.07
N ILE A 185 3.49 0.79 1.63
CA ILE A 185 4.34 -0.19 0.94
C ILE A 185 4.00 -1.65 1.27
N ALA A 186 2.94 -1.90 2.03
CA ALA A 186 2.54 -3.23 2.46
C ALA A 186 2.36 -4.23 1.30
N LEU A 187 1.69 -3.81 0.25
CA LEU A 187 1.41 -4.65 -0.92
C LEU A 187 2.70 -5.09 -1.64
N PRO A 188 3.57 -4.19 -2.11
CA PRO A 188 4.77 -4.60 -2.83
C PRO A 188 5.72 -5.44 -1.98
N LEU A 189 5.83 -5.18 -0.68
CA LEU A 189 6.65 -6.03 0.19
C LEU A 189 6.06 -7.43 0.34
N THR A 190 4.76 -7.53 0.49
CA THR A 190 4.10 -8.84 0.62
C THR A 190 4.16 -9.64 -0.68
N THR A 191 3.95 -9.01 -1.84
CA THR A 191 4.07 -9.68 -3.14
C THR A 191 5.49 -10.17 -3.39
N LEU A 192 6.50 -9.40 -3.02
CA LEU A 192 7.90 -9.82 -3.08
C LEU A 192 8.17 -11.03 -2.20
N ILE A 193 7.73 -11.03 -0.94
CA ILE A 193 7.90 -12.18 -0.04
C ILE A 193 7.26 -13.42 -0.64
N ILE A 194 6.03 -13.33 -1.16
CA ILE A 194 5.32 -14.45 -1.78
C ILE A 194 6.08 -14.93 -3.02
N ALA A 195 6.56 -14.02 -3.89
CA ALA A 195 7.31 -14.37 -5.08
C ALA A 195 8.63 -15.08 -4.76
N TYR A 196 9.36 -14.59 -3.75
CA TYR A 196 10.59 -15.24 -3.28
C TYR A 196 10.32 -16.59 -2.61
N TRP A 197 9.27 -16.70 -1.80
CA TRP A 197 8.84 -17.97 -1.23
C TRP A 197 8.54 -19.01 -2.32
N GLN A 198 7.76 -18.65 -3.32
CA GLN A 198 7.46 -19.52 -4.46
C GLN A 198 8.72 -19.91 -5.24
N ARG A 199 9.65 -18.97 -5.40
CA ARG A 199 10.88 -19.21 -6.18
C ARG A 199 11.87 -20.12 -5.49
N TYR A 200 12.02 -20.01 -4.17
CA TYR A 200 13.08 -20.71 -3.43
C TYR A 200 12.56 -21.88 -2.60
N VAL A 201 11.35 -21.84 -2.10
CA VAL A 201 10.79 -22.89 -1.24
C VAL A 201 9.95 -23.87 -2.04
N THR A 202 9.03 -23.39 -2.89
CA THR A 202 8.13 -24.29 -3.63
C THR A 202 8.83 -25.04 -4.74
N LYS A 203 9.86 -24.47 -5.39
CA LYS A 203 10.64 -25.17 -6.41
C LYS A 203 11.48 -26.33 -5.85
N ASP A 204 11.98 -26.20 -4.63
CA ASP A 204 12.74 -27.26 -4.00
C ASP A 204 11.80 -28.42 -3.58
N ILE A 205 10.61 -28.12 -3.08
CA ILE A 205 9.58 -29.14 -2.75
C ILE A 205 9.14 -29.91 -3.99
N ASP A 206 8.97 -29.24 -5.13
CA ASP A 206 8.60 -29.90 -6.39
C ASP A 206 9.74 -30.81 -6.92
N LYS A 207 10.99 -30.42 -6.76
CA LYS A 207 12.13 -31.25 -7.16
C LYS A 207 12.27 -32.48 -6.29
N ASP A 208 12.20 -32.31 -4.97
CA ASP A 208 12.28 -33.41 -4.01
C ASP A 208 11.08 -34.38 -4.19
N GLY A 209 9.88 -33.85 -4.49
CA GLY A 209 8.69 -34.66 -4.78
C GLY A 209 8.83 -35.48 -6.07
N ILE A 210 9.44 -34.91 -7.12
CA ILE A 210 9.68 -35.61 -8.39
C ILE A 210 10.78 -36.67 -8.22
N GLU A 211 11.82 -36.39 -7.44
CA GLU A 211 12.92 -37.34 -7.16
C GLU A 211 12.41 -38.54 -6.36
N VAL A 212 11.60 -38.30 -5.32
CA VAL A 212 10.95 -39.37 -4.55
C VAL A 212 10.01 -40.22 -5.41
N LEU A 213 9.22 -39.62 -6.31
CA LEU A 213 8.35 -40.36 -7.23
C LEU A 213 9.14 -41.16 -8.25
N SER A 214 10.31 -40.68 -8.72
CA SER A 214 11.15 -41.40 -9.66
C SER A 214 11.81 -42.61 -9.00
N THR A 215 12.30 -42.48 -7.78
CA THR A 215 12.87 -43.62 -7.02
C THR A 215 11.83 -44.69 -6.71
N LEU A 216 10.63 -44.32 -6.29
CA LEU A 216 9.53 -45.25 -6.05
C LEU A 216 9.06 -46.00 -7.31
N THR A 217 9.18 -45.38 -8.48
CA THR A 217 8.83 -46.01 -9.75
C THR A 217 9.94 -46.96 -10.27
N GLU A 218 11.22 -46.70 -9.94
CA GLU A 218 12.34 -47.60 -10.23
C GLU A 218 12.29 -48.85 -9.34
N ASP A 219 12.11 -48.67 -8.02
CA ASP A 219 11.97 -49.78 -7.07
C ASP A 219 10.77 -50.73 -7.40
N ALA A 220 9.67 -50.15 -7.91
CA ALA A 220 8.49 -50.92 -8.32
C ALA A 220 8.70 -51.71 -9.63
N LYS A 221 9.70 -51.34 -10.44
CA LYS A 221 10.09 -52.11 -11.64
C LYS A 221 11.02 -53.24 -11.32
N GLU A 222 12.02 -53.01 -10.44
CA GLU A 222 12.92 -54.07 -9.99
C GLU A 222 12.26 -55.21 -9.22
N THR A 223 11.13 -54.95 -8.56
CA THR A 223 10.38 -55.98 -7.80
C THR A 223 9.51 -56.85 -8.70
N LYS A 224 9.40 -56.57 -10.00
CA LYS A 224 8.58 -57.32 -10.98
C LYS A 224 9.38 -58.15 -11.97
N GLU A 225 10.72 -58.15 -11.90
CA GLU A 225 11.62 -59.08 -12.58
C GLU A 225 12.07 -60.22 -11.60
#